data_86745dca22dac89175cc1f0f48b39ac9
#
_entry.id   86745dca22dac89175cc1f0f48b39ac9
#
_cell.length_a   1.000
_cell.length_b   1.000
_cell.length_c   1.000
_cell.angle_alpha   90.00
_cell.angle_beta   90.00
_cell.angle_gamma   90.00
#
_symmetry.space_group_name_H-M   'P 1'
#
loop_
_entity.id
_entity.type
_entity.pdbx_description
1 polymer ?
#
loop_
_entity_poly.entity_id
_entity_poly.type
_entity_poly.pdbx_seq_one_letter_code
_entity_poly.pdbx_strand_id
1 'polypeptide(L)'
;TAERVDPVLRSPHIAPILAAVAPTGMDPNEMLDYASAESGLSAAEELHLLRAQVRDIARVCKAVALGDLTQHIMVPVQGPVMVELKDIINQMVDRLGNFASEVTRVSLEVGTQGKLGGQAYVPGVEGTWKELKDVVNRLAENLTNQVRGVALVTKAVARGDLSKKIDVQAGGEILELKVTINVMVDQLRHFANEVTRVSREVGSQGQLGGQANVPGVKGVWKELTDNVNRMCLNLTEQVRSIGCLLYTSPSPR
;
A
#
# COMPACT_ATOMS: atom_id res chain seq x y z
N THR A 1 -45.39 47.14 -34.23
CA THR A 1 -43.97 47.51 -34.04
C THR A 1 -43.18 46.25 -33.85
N ALA A 2 -42.73 45.69 -34.97
CA ALA A 2 -41.73 44.69 -35.03
C ALA A 2 -40.39 45.34 -34.65
N GLU A 3 -39.62 44.72 -33.76
CA GLU A 3 -38.19 44.81 -33.67
C GLU A 3 -37.69 44.73 -32.25
N ARG A 4 -37.15 43.58 -31.91
CA ARG A 4 -35.76 43.42 -31.45
C ARG A 4 -35.49 41.93 -31.24
N VAL A 5 -35.33 41.22 -32.30
CA VAL A 5 -34.66 39.92 -32.22
C VAL A 5 -33.18 40.22 -32.16
N ASP A 6 -32.57 39.93 -31.01
CA ASP A 6 -31.11 40.05 -30.78
C ASP A 6 -30.38 39.29 -31.90
N PRO A 7 -29.47 39.93 -32.67
CA PRO A 7 -28.73 39.30 -33.75
C PRO A 7 -27.90 38.08 -33.32
N VAL A 8 -27.66 37.92 -32.01
CA VAL A 8 -26.98 36.74 -31.46
C VAL A 8 -27.83 35.46 -31.58
N LEU A 9 -29.16 35.57 -31.51
CA LEU A 9 -30.09 34.44 -31.61
C LEU A 9 -30.29 33.92 -33.04
N ARG A 10 -29.90 34.71 -34.04
CA ARG A 10 -29.86 34.29 -35.46
C ARG A 10 -28.54 33.67 -35.88
N SER A 11 -27.59 33.50 -34.93
CA SER A 11 -26.34 32.82 -35.20
C SER A 11 -26.59 31.37 -35.62
N PRO A 12 -25.97 30.89 -36.73
CA PRO A 12 -26.14 29.52 -37.22
C PRO A 12 -25.66 28.45 -36.20
N HIS A 13 -25.00 28.88 -35.12
CA HIS A 13 -24.55 28.00 -34.05
C HIS A 13 -25.54 27.88 -32.88
N ILE A 14 -26.46 28.82 -32.70
CA ILE A 14 -27.42 28.85 -31.57
C ILE A 14 -28.81 28.38 -32.00
N ALA A 15 -29.23 28.67 -33.22
CA ALA A 15 -30.53 28.27 -33.73
C ALA A 15 -30.81 26.73 -33.66
N PRO A 16 -29.85 25.83 -33.97
CA PRO A 16 -30.07 24.39 -33.83
C PRO A 16 -30.18 23.92 -32.37
N ILE A 17 -29.51 24.60 -31.44
CA ILE A 17 -29.53 24.25 -30.01
C ILE A 17 -30.88 24.64 -29.39
N LEU A 18 -31.41 25.81 -29.76
CA LEU A 18 -32.73 26.27 -29.33
C LEU A 18 -33.85 25.38 -29.89
N ALA A 19 -33.73 24.95 -31.17
CA ALA A 19 -34.69 24.06 -31.81
C ALA A 19 -34.71 22.64 -31.20
N ALA A 20 -33.65 22.21 -30.58
CA ALA A 20 -33.54 20.88 -29.92
C ALA A 20 -34.17 20.85 -28.50
N VAL A 21 -34.38 22.01 -27.88
CA VAL A 21 -34.90 22.13 -26.50
C VAL A 21 -36.37 22.56 -26.47
N ALA A 22 -36.87 23.13 -27.56
CA ALA A 22 -38.23 23.64 -27.62
C ALA A 22 -39.27 22.63 -28.13
N PRO A 23 -40.54 22.74 -27.72
CA PRO A 23 -41.62 21.97 -28.30
C PRO A 23 -41.71 22.23 -29.81
N THR A 24 -41.88 21.17 -30.58
CA THR A 24 -41.95 21.21 -32.03
C THR A 24 -43.05 22.20 -32.54
N GLY A 25 -42.63 23.28 -33.19
CA GLY A 25 -43.54 24.20 -33.89
C GLY A 25 -43.63 25.62 -33.32
N MET A 26 -42.83 25.98 -32.32
CA MET A 26 -42.80 27.34 -31.75
C MET A 26 -41.93 28.32 -32.58
N ASP A 27 -42.40 29.55 -32.74
CA ASP A 27 -41.61 30.65 -33.33
C ASP A 27 -40.45 31.00 -32.40
N PRO A 28 -39.26 31.39 -32.92
CA PRO A 28 -38.11 31.84 -32.09
C PRO A 28 -38.42 32.95 -31.09
N ASN A 29 -39.41 33.80 -31.36
CA ASN A 29 -39.86 34.84 -30.42
C ASN A 29 -40.75 34.26 -29.29
N GLU A 30 -41.61 33.31 -29.60
CA GLU A 30 -42.42 32.59 -28.63
C GLU A 30 -41.58 31.71 -27.71
N MET A 31 -40.46 31.16 -28.22
CA MET A 31 -39.47 30.44 -27.41
C MET A 31 -38.78 31.32 -26.36
N LEU A 32 -38.49 32.57 -26.72
CA LEU A 32 -37.91 33.55 -25.80
C LEU A 32 -38.88 33.96 -24.70
N ASP A 33 -40.14 34.19 -25.09
CA ASP A 33 -41.21 34.53 -24.14
C ASP A 33 -41.54 33.35 -23.22
N TYR A 34 -41.48 32.11 -23.73
CA TYR A 34 -41.68 30.90 -22.96
C TYR A 34 -40.55 30.68 -21.95
N ALA A 35 -39.27 30.83 -22.37
CA ALA A 35 -38.12 30.72 -21.48
C ALA A 35 -38.08 31.80 -20.38
N SER A 36 -38.46 33.04 -20.74
CA SER A 36 -38.53 34.15 -19.77
C SER A 36 -39.73 34.04 -18.84
N ALA A 37 -40.82 33.39 -19.25
CA ALA A 37 -41.98 33.14 -18.39
C ALA A 37 -41.73 32.07 -17.32
N GLU A 38 -40.90 31.08 -17.60
CA GLU A 38 -40.52 30.04 -16.61
C GLU A 38 -39.56 30.56 -15.55
N SER A 39 -38.65 31.48 -15.91
CA SER A 39 -37.59 31.96 -14.96
C SER A 39 -37.95 33.24 -14.24
N GLY A 40 -38.91 34.02 -14.75
CA GLY A 40 -39.27 35.34 -14.23
C GLY A 40 -38.16 36.40 -14.38
N LEU A 41 -37.08 36.07 -15.11
CA LEU A 41 -35.93 36.93 -15.35
C LEU A 41 -35.95 37.49 -16.78
N SER A 42 -35.39 38.66 -16.97
CA SER A 42 -35.15 39.19 -18.32
C SER A 42 -34.05 38.39 -19.04
N ALA A 43 -34.06 38.33 -20.37
CA ALA A 43 -33.04 37.63 -21.16
C ALA A 43 -31.60 38.13 -20.88
N ALA A 44 -31.43 39.40 -20.47
CA ALA A 44 -30.16 39.94 -20.05
C ALA A 44 -29.69 39.40 -18.70
N GLU A 45 -30.62 39.25 -17.75
CA GLU A 45 -30.34 38.68 -16.41
C GLU A 45 -30.04 37.20 -16.50
N GLU A 46 -30.78 36.43 -17.34
CA GLU A 46 -30.49 35.03 -17.61
C GLU A 46 -29.10 34.84 -18.21
N LEU A 47 -28.74 35.66 -19.20
CA LEU A 47 -27.40 35.59 -19.80
C LEU A 47 -26.30 35.93 -18.81
N HIS A 48 -26.54 36.91 -17.92
CA HIS A 48 -25.60 37.27 -16.88
C HIS A 48 -25.41 36.13 -15.86
N LEU A 49 -26.51 35.52 -15.44
CA LEU A 49 -26.51 34.38 -14.54
C LEU A 49 -25.79 33.16 -15.15
N LEU A 50 -26.10 32.83 -16.41
CA LEU A 50 -25.47 31.74 -17.15
C LEU A 50 -23.94 31.96 -17.25
N ARG A 51 -23.52 33.18 -17.57
CA ARG A 51 -22.07 33.53 -17.60
C ARG A 51 -21.41 33.38 -16.22
N ALA A 52 -22.09 33.75 -15.16
CA ALA A 52 -21.57 33.57 -13.79
C ALA A 52 -21.44 32.08 -13.44
N GLN A 53 -22.43 31.26 -13.77
CA GLN A 53 -22.43 29.82 -13.56
C GLN A 53 -21.29 29.14 -14.32
N VAL A 54 -21.15 29.41 -15.63
CA VAL A 54 -20.06 28.86 -16.46
C VAL A 54 -18.69 29.28 -15.94
N ARG A 55 -18.55 30.54 -15.49
CA ARG A 55 -17.30 31.03 -14.90
C ARG A 55 -16.94 30.31 -13.60
N ASP A 56 -17.93 30.03 -12.76
CA ASP A 56 -17.72 29.32 -11.49
C ASP A 56 -17.37 27.83 -11.74
N ILE A 57 -18.04 27.18 -12.71
CA ILE A 57 -17.66 25.83 -13.18
C ILE A 57 -16.22 25.83 -13.66
N ALA A 58 -15.82 26.79 -14.51
CA ALA A 58 -14.46 26.88 -15.01
C ALA A 58 -13.43 27.12 -13.89
N ARG A 59 -13.79 27.90 -12.86
CA ARG A 59 -12.97 28.12 -11.66
C ARG A 59 -12.72 26.81 -10.91
N VAL A 60 -13.77 26.04 -10.64
CA VAL A 60 -13.67 24.75 -9.93
C VAL A 60 -12.90 23.73 -10.76
N CYS A 61 -13.19 23.60 -12.06
CA CYS A 61 -12.43 22.69 -12.94
C CYS A 61 -10.94 23.06 -13.00
N LYS A 62 -10.61 24.35 -13.01
CA LYS A 62 -9.22 24.81 -12.96
C LYS A 62 -8.56 24.49 -11.62
N ALA A 63 -9.26 24.65 -10.50
CA ALA A 63 -8.78 24.28 -9.19
C ALA A 63 -8.46 22.77 -9.11
N VAL A 64 -9.39 21.92 -9.58
CA VAL A 64 -9.18 20.46 -9.67
C VAL A 64 -7.95 20.12 -10.53
N ALA A 65 -7.81 20.76 -11.68
CA ALA A 65 -6.65 20.56 -12.55
C ALA A 65 -5.31 20.95 -11.89
N LEU A 66 -5.33 21.87 -10.94
CA LEU A 66 -4.18 22.27 -10.13
C LEU A 66 -4.01 21.44 -8.84
N GLY A 67 -4.90 20.46 -8.60
CA GLY A 67 -4.86 19.61 -7.41
C GLY A 67 -5.57 20.18 -6.19
N ASP A 68 -6.24 21.34 -6.30
CA ASP A 68 -7.09 21.87 -5.22
C ASP A 68 -8.49 21.23 -5.30
N LEU A 69 -8.71 20.25 -4.45
CA LEU A 69 -9.94 19.47 -4.34
C LEU A 69 -10.86 19.98 -3.22
N THR A 70 -10.67 21.22 -2.77
CA THR A 70 -11.49 21.85 -1.74
C THR A 70 -12.57 22.77 -2.30
N GLN A 71 -12.47 23.12 -3.58
CA GLN A 71 -13.35 24.09 -4.24
C GLN A 71 -14.62 23.43 -4.76
N HIS A 72 -15.75 24.09 -4.50
CA HIS A 72 -17.07 23.67 -4.98
C HIS A 72 -17.75 24.78 -5.78
N ILE A 73 -18.72 24.39 -6.60
CA ILE A 73 -19.60 25.31 -7.29
C ILE A 73 -20.61 25.83 -6.27
N MET A 74 -20.51 27.11 -5.92
CA MET A 74 -21.35 27.76 -4.91
C MET A 74 -22.42 28.67 -5.52
N VAL A 75 -22.23 29.14 -6.76
CA VAL A 75 -23.16 30.03 -7.44
C VAL A 75 -24.54 29.37 -7.51
N PRO A 76 -25.64 30.10 -7.20
CA PRO A 76 -26.99 29.61 -7.42
C PRO A 76 -27.20 29.24 -8.88
N VAL A 77 -27.72 28.06 -9.11
CA VAL A 77 -27.99 27.55 -10.46
C VAL A 77 -29.49 27.48 -10.70
N GLN A 78 -29.91 27.82 -11.89
CA GLN A 78 -31.30 27.72 -12.36
C GLN A 78 -31.38 26.74 -13.52
N GLY A 79 -32.51 26.04 -13.58
CA GLY A 79 -32.76 25.01 -14.57
C GLY A 79 -32.19 23.62 -14.18
N PRO A 80 -32.92 22.55 -14.52
CA PRO A 80 -32.61 21.18 -14.07
C PRO A 80 -31.23 20.71 -14.53
N VAL A 81 -30.81 21.07 -15.72
CA VAL A 81 -29.50 20.67 -16.30
C VAL A 81 -28.33 21.29 -15.52
N MET A 82 -28.44 22.57 -15.14
CA MET A 82 -27.38 23.26 -14.41
C MET A 82 -27.29 22.79 -12.96
N VAL A 83 -28.42 22.44 -12.34
CA VAL A 83 -28.45 21.81 -11.01
C VAL A 83 -27.75 20.46 -11.06
N GLU A 84 -28.13 19.63 -12.00
CA GLU A 84 -27.50 18.30 -12.20
C GLU A 84 -26.00 18.42 -12.46
N LEU A 85 -25.58 19.33 -13.34
CA LEU A 85 -24.16 19.57 -13.65
C LEU A 85 -23.37 20.02 -12.40
N LYS A 86 -23.92 20.93 -11.62
CA LYS A 86 -23.34 21.37 -10.34
C LYS A 86 -23.16 20.20 -9.37
N ASP A 87 -24.20 19.39 -9.22
CA ASP A 87 -24.19 18.26 -8.28
C ASP A 87 -23.17 17.19 -8.72
N ILE A 88 -23.13 16.88 -10.00
CA ILE A 88 -22.16 15.92 -10.58
C ILE A 88 -20.73 16.42 -10.36
N ILE A 89 -20.44 17.69 -10.65
CA ILE A 89 -19.08 18.25 -10.48
C ILE A 89 -18.70 18.27 -9.00
N ASN A 90 -19.57 18.73 -8.12
CA ASN A 90 -19.29 18.77 -6.70
C ASN A 90 -19.08 17.36 -6.13
N GLN A 91 -19.91 16.38 -6.49
CA GLN A 91 -19.70 14.98 -6.13
C GLN A 91 -18.37 14.41 -6.66
N MET A 92 -17.99 14.78 -7.88
CA MET A 92 -16.70 14.39 -8.44
C MET A 92 -15.53 14.94 -7.61
N VAL A 93 -15.59 16.24 -7.24
CA VAL A 93 -14.58 16.89 -6.40
C VAL A 93 -14.49 16.21 -5.05
N ASP A 94 -15.61 15.94 -4.39
CA ASP A 94 -15.67 15.24 -3.10
C ASP A 94 -15.06 13.85 -3.17
N ARG A 95 -15.39 13.07 -4.19
CA ARG A 95 -14.84 11.72 -4.39
C ARG A 95 -13.34 11.75 -4.60
N LEU A 96 -12.85 12.68 -5.42
CA LEU A 96 -11.42 12.89 -5.65
C LEU A 96 -10.68 13.32 -4.36
N GLY A 97 -11.26 14.25 -3.61
CA GLY A 97 -10.71 14.73 -2.34
C GLY A 97 -10.62 13.63 -1.29
N ASN A 98 -11.69 12.87 -1.11
CA ASN A 98 -11.73 11.73 -0.20
C ASN A 98 -10.72 10.65 -0.61
N PHE A 99 -10.64 10.33 -1.91
CA PHE A 99 -9.67 9.38 -2.42
C PHE A 99 -8.22 9.82 -2.15
N ALA A 100 -7.88 11.07 -2.51
CA ALA A 100 -6.55 11.62 -2.31
C ALA A 100 -6.16 11.65 -0.82
N SER A 101 -7.09 12.03 0.05
CA SER A 101 -6.89 12.07 1.51
C SER A 101 -6.63 10.68 2.07
N GLU A 102 -7.45 9.67 1.69
CA GLU A 102 -7.31 8.30 2.18
C GLU A 102 -6.02 7.63 1.69
N VAL A 103 -5.66 7.80 0.41
CA VAL A 103 -4.39 7.29 -0.13
C VAL A 103 -3.19 7.94 0.58
N THR A 104 -3.26 9.26 0.81
CA THR A 104 -2.21 9.98 1.54
C THR A 104 -2.10 9.49 2.98
N ARG A 105 -3.24 9.32 3.68
CA ARG A 105 -3.27 8.79 5.04
C ARG A 105 -2.63 7.41 5.13
N VAL A 106 -3.06 6.46 4.28
CA VAL A 106 -2.50 5.08 4.26
C VAL A 106 -1.02 5.10 3.92
N SER A 107 -0.60 5.91 2.96
CA SER A 107 0.82 6.04 2.57
C SER A 107 1.68 6.57 3.72
N LEU A 108 1.22 7.57 4.45
CA LEU A 108 1.91 8.11 5.63
C LEU A 108 1.93 7.12 6.79
N GLU A 109 0.80 6.48 7.10
CA GLU A 109 0.71 5.50 8.18
C GLU A 109 1.64 4.31 7.95
N VAL A 110 1.54 3.69 6.78
CA VAL A 110 2.30 2.48 6.45
C VAL A 110 3.76 2.82 6.09
N GLY A 111 3.97 3.82 5.22
CA GLY A 111 5.29 4.13 4.66
C GLY A 111 6.19 4.95 5.58
N THR A 112 5.63 5.86 6.39
CA THR A 112 6.41 6.79 7.19
C THR A 112 6.32 6.51 8.70
N GLN A 113 5.11 6.22 9.21
CA GLN A 113 4.90 5.99 10.63
C GLN A 113 5.08 4.52 11.04
N GLY A 114 5.23 3.60 10.07
CA GLY A 114 5.33 2.17 10.33
C GLY A 114 4.07 1.55 10.95
N LYS A 115 2.92 2.22 10.85
CA LYS A 115 1.63 1.71 11.32
C LYS A 115 1.06 0.75 10.29
N LEU A 116 1.37 -0.52 10.48
CA LEU A 116 0.98 -1.57 9.56
C LEU A 116 -0.49 -1.98 9.71
N GLY A 117 -1.17 -2.19 8.56
CA GLY A 117 -2.56 -2.68 8.51
C GLY A 117 -3.59 -1.59 8.20
N GLY A 118 -3.16 -0.35 7.89
CA GLY A 118 -4.04 0.70 7.39
C GLY A 118 -4.61 0.34 6.02
N GLN A 119 -5.90 0.64 5.81
CA GLN A 119 -6.60 0.49 4.53
C GLN A 119 -7.31 1.79 4.18
N ALA A 120 -7.33 2.15 2.90
CA ALA A 120 -8.09 3.28 2.39
C ALA A 120 -9.58 2.93 2.34
N TYR A 121 -10.40 3.78 2.97
CA TYR A 121 -11.84 3.67 2.95
C TYR A 121 -12.45 4.80 2.13
N VAL A 122 -12.90 4.50 0.93
CA VAL A 122 -13.56 5.46 0.04
C VAL A 122 -14.93 4.90 -0.34
N PRO A 123 -16.01 5.38 0.27
CA PRO A 123 -17.36 4.91 0.01
C PRO A 123 -17.85 5.39 -1.37
N GLY A 124 -18.72 4.60 -2.00
CA GLY A 124 -19.42 4.98 -3.22
C GLY A 124 -18.55 5.08 -4.48
N VAL A 125 -17.34 4.49 -4.49
CA VAL A 125 -16.50 4.42 -5.69
C VAL A 125 -16.78 3.14 -6.48
N GLU A 126 -16.88 3.29 -7.79
CA GLU A 126 -17.12 2.21 -8.75
C GLU A 126 -16.09 2.26 -9.88
N GLY A 127 -16.09 1.24 -10.75
CA GLY A 127 -15.20 1.16 -11.92
C GLY A 127 -13.72 1.31 -11.54
N THR A 128 -12.99 2.09 -12.30
CA THR A 128 -11.54 2.31 -12.14
C THR A 128 -11.15 2.89 -10.76
N TRP A 129 -12.00 3.71 -10.14
CA TRP A 129 -11.76 4.24 -8.81
C TRP A 129 -11.76 3.16 -7.73
N LYS A 130 -12.67 2.20 -7.85
CA LYS A 130 -12.71 1.02 -6.98
C LYS A 130 -11.46 0.16 -7.17
N GLU A 131 -11.08 -0.11 -8.42
CA GLU A 131 -9.86 -0.85 -8.73
C GLU A 131 -8.62 -0.20 -8.13
N LEU A 132 -8.50 1.12 -8.25
CA LEU A 132 -7.37 1.87 -7.71
C LEU A 132 -7.31 1.81 -6.17
N LYS A 133 -8.45 1.97 -5.49
CA LYS A 133 -8.56 1.76 -4.04
C LYS A 133 -8.14 0.35 -3.64
N ASP A 134 -8.61 -0.67 -4.37
CA ASP A 134 -8.32 -2.07 -4.08
C ASP A 134 -6.83 -2.40 -4.32
N VAL A 135 -6.19 -1.78 -5.33
CA VAL A 135 -4.75 -1.89 -5.56
C VAL A 135 -3.94 -1.28 -4.41
N VAL A 136 -4.31 -0.08 -3.94
CA VAL A 136 -3.66 0.58 -2.80
C VAL A 136 -3.79 -0.26 -1.53
N ASN A 137 -4.98 -0.80 -1.26
CA ASN A 137 -5.23 -1.65 -0.10
C ASN A 137 -4.43 -2.96 -0.16
N ARG A 138 -4.36 -3.59 -1.33
CA ARG A 138 -3.56 -4.80 -1.55
C ARG A 138 -2.07 -4.54 -1.36
N LEU A 139 -1.56 -3.40 -1.83
CA LEU A 139 -0.17 -3.00 -1.60
C LEU A 139 0.12 -2.82 -0.11
N ALA A 140 -0.74 -2.11 0.63
CA ALA A 140 -0.60 -1.91 2.06
C ALA A 140 -0.69 -3.23 2.85
N GLU A 141 -1.58 -4.14 2.46
CA GLU A 141 -1.74 -5.47 3.06
C GLU A 141 -0.52 -6.35 2.80
N ASN A 142 -0.04 -6.41 1.55
CA ASN A 142 1.15 -7.20 1.20
C ASN A 142 2.37 -6.73 2.00
N LEU A 143 2.61 -5.42 2.05
CA LEU A 143 3.71 -4.85 2.83
C LEU A 143 3.56 -5.16 4.32
N THR A 144 2.35 -5.03 4.85
CA THR A 144 2.04 -5.37 6.25
C THR A 144 2.38 -6.82 6.57
N ASN A 145 1.93 -7.76 5.74
CA ASN A 145 2.14 -9.20 5.95
C ASN A 145 3.63 -9.56 5.84
N GLN A 146 4.34 -8.99 4.89
CA GLN A 146 5.77 -9.21 4.70
C GLN A 146 6.59 -8.72 5.90
N VAL A 147 6.37 -7.47 6.33
CA VAL A 147 7.09 -6.90 7.47
C VAL A 147 6.77 -7.63 8.77
N ARG A 148 5.49 -7.97 9.01
CA ARG A 148 5.09 -8.75 10.18
C ARG A 148 5.69 -10.16 10.17
N GLY A 149 5.76 -10.80 9.01
CA GLY A 149 6.41 -12.10 8.84
C GLY A 149 7.90 -12.06 9.22
N VAL A 150 8.64 -11.06 8.72
CA VAL A 150 10.05 -10.84 9.10
C VAL A 150 10.18 -10.58 10.59
N ALA A 151 9.37 -9.67 11.15
CA ALA A 151 9.40 -9.32 12.56
C ALA A 151 9.11 -10.51 13.49
N LEU A 152 8.18 -11.38 13.10
CA LEU A 152 7.84 -12.59 13.86
C LEU A 152 9.05 -13.53 13.97
N VAL A 153 9.68 -13.83 12.82
CA VAL A 153 10.85 -14.73 12.80
C VAL A 153 12.03 -14.12 13.53
N THR A 154 12.32 -12.84 13.33
CA THR A 154 13.42 -12.15 14.03
C THR A 154 13.22 -12.16 15.54
N LYS A 155 11.99 -11.93 16.04
CA LYS A 155 11.66 -12.03 17.47
C LYS A 155 11.79 -13.44 18.01
N ALA A 156 11.41 -14.45 17.21
CA ALA A 156 11.58 -15.86 17.58
C ALA A 156 13.06 -16.21 17.72
N VAL A 157 13.88 -15.85 16.74
CA VAL A 157 15.35 -16.05 16.79
C VAL A 157 15.98 -15.37 18.01
N ALA A 158 15.59 -14.12 18.30
CA ALA A 158 16.08 -13.38 19.48
C ALA A 158 15.74 -14.06 20.82
N ARG A 159 14.70 -14.90 20.84
CA ARG A 159 14.30 -15.70 22.02
C ARG A 159 14.87 -17.12 22.02
N GLY A 160 15.69 -17.46 21.01
CA GLY A 160 16.23 -18.80 20.83
C GLY A 160 15.29 -19.79 20.14
N ASP A 161 14.12 -19.36 19.68
CA ASP A 161 13.22 -20.20 18.91
C ASP A 161 13.62 -20.18 17.43
N LEU A 162 14.35 -21.20 17.02
CA LEU A 162 14.83 -21.40 15.65
C LEU A 162 13.89 -22.29 14.83
N SER A 163 12.66 -22.53 15.29
CA SER A 163 11.67 -23.33 14.58
C SER A 163 10.87 -22.53 13.54
N LYS A 164 10.82 -21.21 13.70
CA LYS A 164 9.99 -20.32 12.88
C LYS A 164 10.68 -19.92 11.59
N LYS A 165 9.89 -19.85 10.51
CA LYS A 165 10.32 -19.40 9.18
C LYS A 165 9.35 -18.36 8.65
N ILE A 166 9.83 -17.53 7.72
CA ILE A 166 8.97 -16.63 6.97
C ILE A 166 8.24 -17.45 5.91
N ASP A 167 6.90 -17.51 6.00
CA ASP A 167 6.05 -18.27 5.08
C ASP A 167 5.15 -17.38 4.20
N VAL A 168 5.20 -16.05 4.37
CA VAL A 168 4.41 -15.11 3.57
C VAL A 168 4.80 -15.15 2.09
N GLN A 169 3.81 -14.92 1.21
CA GLN A 169 4.08 -14.76 -0.21
C GLN A 169 4.90 -13.49 -0.44
N ALA A 170 5.97 -13.63 -1.21
CA ALA A 170 6.86 -12.54 -1.55
C ALA A 170 7.40 -12.71 -2.96
N GLY A 171 7.73 -11.61 -3.62
CA GLY A 171 8.34 -11.58 -4.95
C GLY A 171 9.51 -10.60 -4.97
N GLY A 172 10.36 -10.67 -6.02
CA GLY A 172 11.50 -9.78 -6.19
C GLY A 172 12.47 -9.80 -5.01
N GLU A 173 12.97 -8.64 -4.61
CA GLU A 173 13.95 -8.48 -3.51
C GLU A 173 13.43 -8.98 -2.16
N ILE A 174 12.12 -8.89 -1.90
CA ILE A 174 11.52 -9.40 -0.67
C ILE A 174 11.57 -10.94 -0.61
N LEU A 175 11.48 -11.62 -1.76
CA LEU A 175 11.67 -13.06 -1.84
C LEU A 175 13.12 -13.44 -1.50
N GLU A 176 14.10 -12.70 -2.00
CA GLU A 176 15.51 -12.90 -1.66
C GLU A 176 15.76 -12.71 -0.16
N LEU A 177 15.17 -11.66 0.42
CA LEU A 177 15.23 -11.41 1.87
C LEU A 177 14.62 -12.59 2.67
N LYS A 178 13.43 -13.07 2.26
CA LYS A 178 12.77 -14.25 2.84
C LYS A 178 13.68 -15.48 2.81
N VAL A 179 14.25 -15.77 1.65
CA VAL A 179 15.13 -16.93 1.46
C VAL A 179 16.37 -16.79 2.33
N THR A 180 17.02 -15.63 2.32
CA THR A 180 18.23 -15.36 3.11
C THR A 180 17.98 -15.52 4.61
N ILE A 181 16.90 -14.96 5.14
CA ILE A 181 16.54 -15.11 6.56
C ILE A 181 16.24 -16.58 6.90
N ASN A 182 15.49 -17.28 6.06
CA ASN A 182 15.16 -18.69 6.30
C ASN A 182 16.41 -19.58 6.28
N VAL A 183 17.35 -19.34 5.37
CA VAL A 183 18.65 -20.02 5.33
C VAL A 183 19.47 -19.72 6.59
N MET A 184 19.52 -18.46 7.03
CA MET A 184 20.20 -18.08 8.26
C MET A 184 19.61 -18.81 9.48
N VAL A 185 18.29 -18.88 9.60
CA VAL A 185 17.62 -19.61 10.70
C VAL A 185 17.94 -21.10 10.66
N ASP A 186 17.98 -21.72 9.48
CA ASP A 186 18.37 -23.12 9.33
C ASP A 186 19.81 -23.37 9.74
N GLN A 187 20.75 -22.50 9.34
CA GLN A 187 22.15 -22.60 9.74
C GLN A 187 22.32 -22.47 11.25
N LEU A 188 21.66 -21.49 11.87
CA LEU A 188 21.65 -21.32 13.33
C LEU A 188 21.10 -22.56 14.04
N ARG A 189 19.99 -23.12 13.55
CA ARG A 189 19.39 -24.33 14.12
C ARG A 189 20.32 -25.54 14.02
N HIS A 190 20.92 -25.76 12.85
CA HIS A 190 21.88 -26.85 12.65
C HIS A 190 23.09 -26.68 13.55
N PHE A 191 23.65 -25.48 13.64
CA PHE A 191 24.77 -25.20 14.54
C PHE A 191 24.42 -25.47 16.01
N ALA A 192 23.29 -24.94 16.49
CA ALA A 192 22.84 -25.15 17.87
C ALA A 192 22.62 -26.64 18.19
N ASN A 193 22.01 -27.40 17.28
CA ASN A 193 21.79 -28.82 17.44
C ASN A 193 23.10 -29.60 17.48
N GLU A 194 24.04 -29.32 16.59
CA GLU A 194 25.33 -30.01 16.51
C GLU A 194 26.19 -29.70 17.73
N VAL A 195 26.28 -28.45 18.14
CA VAL A 195 27.02 -28.08 19.37
C VAL A 195 26.41 -28.75 20.60
N THR A 196 25.10 -28.77 20.72
CA THR A 196 24.39 -29.44 21.81
C THR A 196 24.63 -30.95 21.79
N ARG A 197 24.57 -31.59 20.61
CA ARG A 197 24.86 -33.02 20.45
C ARG A 197 26.26 -33.35 20.91
N VAL A 198 27.27 -32.66 20.36
CA VAL A 198 28.67 -32.91 20.67
C VAL A 198 28.98 -32.63 22.15
N SER A 199 28.42 -31.54 22.70
CA SER A 199 28.58 -31.24 24.13
C SER A 199 28.01 -32.32 25.02
N ARG A 200 26.89 -32.94 24.65
CA ARG A 200 26.29 -34.05 25.41
C ARG A 200 27.07 -35.35 25.24
N GLU A 201 27.50 -35.69 24.03
CA GLU A 201 28.30 -36.89 23.75
C GLU A 201 29.62 -36.85 24.49
N VAL A 202 30.38 -35.77 24.34
CA VAL A 202 31.72 -35.64 24.97
C VAL A 202 31.64 -35.33 26.47
N GLY A 203 30.76 -34.37 26.87
CA GLY A 203 30.73 -33.84 28.23
C GLY A 203 29.91 -34.68 29.21
N SER A 204 28.81 -35.34 28.77
CA SER A 204 27.91 -36.07 29.65
C SER A 204 27.99 -37.58 29.47
N GLN A 205 28.22 -38.06 28.26
CA GLN A 205 28.21 -39.50 27.95
C GLN A 205 29.63 -40.09 27.85
N GLY A 206 30.67 -39.24 27.90
CA GLY A 206 32.05 -39.69 27.79
C GLY A 206 32.42 -40.32 26.41
N GLN A 207 31.57 -40.05 25.38
CA GLN A 207 31.83 -40.52 24.02
C GLN A 207 32.84 -39.57 23.35
N LEU A 208 34.11 -39.99 23.40
CA LEU A 208 35.21 -39.20 22.88
C LEU A 208 35.31 -39.29 21.35
N GLY A 209 35.66 -38.15 20.69
CA GLY A 209 35.88 -38.08 19.25
C GLY A 209 34.68 -37.58 18.42
N GLY A 210 33.60 -37.15 19.05
CA GLY A 210 32.47 -36.50 18.36
C GLY A 210 32.88 -35.17 17.73
N GLN A 211 32.41 -34.92 16.50
CA GLN A 211 32.63 -33.67 15.77
C GLN A 211 31.29 -33.08 15.33
N ALA A 212 31.17 -31.74 15.42
CA ALA A 212 30.05 -31.00 14.89
C ALA A 212 30.16 -30.91 13.34
N ASN A 213 29.09 -31.21 12.64
CA ASN A 213 29.03 -31.07 11.20
C ASN A 213 27.88 -30.15 10.82
N VAL A 214 28.21 -28.93 10.37
CA VAL A 214 27.22 -27.95 9.94
C VAL A 214 27.45 -27.67 8.44
N PRO A 215 26.63 -28.20 7.55
CA PRO A 215 26.83 -28.05 6.14
C PRO A 215 26.55 -26.62 5.67
N GLY A 216 27.35 -26.12 4.71
CA GLY A 216 27.13 -24.84 4.04
C GLY A 216 27.52 -23.59 4.83
N VAL A 217 28.10 -23.71 6.02
CA VAL A 217 28.56 -22.55 6.81
C VAL A 217 29.86 -21.98 6.24
N LYS A 218 29.97 -20.64 6.30
CA LYS A 218 31.13 -19.87 5.84
C LYS A 218 31.50 -18.80 6.88
N GLY A 219 32.71 -18.21 6.73
CA GLY A 219 33.15 -17.11 7.60
C GLY A 219 33.17 -17.52 9.08
N VAL A 220 32.69 -16.65 9.95
CA VAL A 220 32.69 -16.83 11.40
C VAL A 220 31.97 -18.11 11.88
N TRP A 221 30.91 -18.52 11.19
CA TRP A 221 30.16 -19.75 11.50
C TRP A 221 31.03 -20.99 11.31
N LYS A 222 31.86 -20.99 10.25
CA LYS A 222 32.82 -22.07 10.04
C LYS A 222 33.90 -22.08 11.12
N GLU A 223 34.46 -20.91 11.45
CA GLU A 223 35.45 -20.78 12.52
C GLU A 223 34.91 -21.29 13.84
N LEU A 224 33.66 -20.95 14.21
CA LEU A 224 33.05 -21.44 15.44
C LEU A 224 32.91 -22.97 15.43
N THR A 225 32.49 -23.56 14.31
CA THR A 225 32.39 -25.01 14.16
C THR A 225 33.77 -25.67 14.29
N ASP A 226 34.78 -25.14 13.63
CA ASP A 226 36.16 -25.62 13.68
C ASP A 226 36.75 -25.51 15.10
N ASN A 227 36.44 -24.43 15.82
CA ASN A 227 36.89 -24.25 17.21
C ASN A 227 36.22 -25.23 18.17
N VAL A 228 34.92 -25.51 18.02
CA VAL A 228 34.22 -26.56 18.79
C VAL A 228 34.83 -27.92 18.50
N ASN A 229 35.10 -28.24 17.25
CA ASN A 229 35.74 -29.52 16.88
C ASN A 229 37.14 -29.64 17.45
N ARG A 230 37.95 -28.57 17.43
CA ARG A 230 39.29 -28.54 18.02
C ARG A 230 39.22 -28.74 19.53
N MET A 231 38.29 -28.10 20.23
CA MET A 231 38.06 -28.30 21.64
C MET A 231 37.75 -29.77 21.97
N CYS A 232 36.87 -30.40 21.20
CA CYS A 232 36.50 -31.80 21.39
C CYS A 232 37.67 -32.77 21.13
N LEU A 233 38.50 -32.50 20.12
CA LEU A 233 39.72 -33.26 19.87
C LEU A 233 40.70 -33.16 21.03
N ASN A 234 41.01 -31.94 21.51
CA ASN A 234 41.92 -31.73 22.62
C ASN A 234 41.44 -32.43 23.89
N LEU A 235 40.12 -32.36 24.21
CA LEU A 235 39.55 -33.09 25.34
C LEU A 235 39.70 -34.61 25.17
N THR A 236 39.47 -35.11 23.98
CA THR A 236 39.62 -36.54 23.65
C THR A 236 41.07 -37.01 23.87
N GLU A 237 42.06 -36.26 23.41
CA GLU A 237 43.48 -36.57 23.56
C GLU A 237 43.92 -36.53 25.03
N GLN A 238 43.48 -35.50 25.77
CA GLN A 238 43.80 -35.38 27.19
C GLN A 238 43.24 -36.52 28.02
N VAL A 239 41.97 -36.89 27.83
CA VAL A 239 41.33 -37.98 28.56
C VAL A 239 41.99 -39.34 28.21
N ARG A 240 42.33 -39.56 26.94
CA ARG A 240 43.03 -40.78 26.51
C ARG A 240 44.45 -40.86 27.13
N SER A 241 45.18 -39.75 27.16
CA SER A 241 46.50 -39.69 27.77
C SER A 241 46.47 -40.00 29.27
N ILE A 242 45.50 -39.44 29.99
CA ILE A 242 45.28 -39.71 31.42
C ILE A 242 44.93 -41.20 31.63
N GLY A 243 44.04 -41.76 30.82
CA GLY A 243 43.69 -43.18 30.87
C GLY A 243 44.87 -44.10 30.62
N CYS A 244 45.73 -43.74 29.65
CA CYS A 244 46.97 -44.50 29.38
C CYS A 244 47.95 -44.45 30.57
N LEU A 245 48.16 -43.28 31.18
CA LEU A 245 49.02 -43.12 32.34
C LEU A 245 48.56 -43.92 33.57
N LEU A 246 47.23 -43.93 33.82
CA LEU A 246 46.62 -44.71 34.89
C LEU A 246 46.78 -46.23 34.71
N TYR A 247 46.70 -46.70 33.47
CA TYR A 247 46.78 -48.12 33.16
C TYR A 247 48.22 -48.62 33.11
N THR A 248 49.20 -47.75 32.79
CA THR A 248 50.62 -48.09 32.70
C THR A 248 51.41 -47.76 33.96
N SER A 249 50.77 -47.12 34.96
CA SER A 249 51.42 -46.87 36.26
C SER A 249 51.57 -48.18 37.05
N PRO A 250 52.81 -48.57 37.51
CA PRO A 250 52.99 -49.78 38.29
C PRO A 250 52.19 -49.66 39.59
N SER A 251 51.42 -50.72 39.94
CA SER A 251 50.74 -50.84 41.24
C SER A 251 51.71 -50.69 42.36
N PRO A 252 51.49 -49.81 43.35
CA PRO A 252 52.36 -49.77 44.55
C PRO A 252 52.22 -51.10 45.28
N ARG A 253 53.36 -51.75 45.49
CA ARG A 253 53.48 -52.94 46.35
C ARG A 253 53.32 -52.58 47.79
#